data_9d839d353ce0e14f0b50546c8b13251f
#
_entry.id   9d839d353ce0e14f0b50546c8b13251f
#
_cell.length_a   1.000
_cell.length_b   1.000
_cell.length_c   1.000
_cell.angle_alpha   90.00
_cell.angle_beta   90.00
_cell.angle_gamma   90.00
#
_symmetry.space_group_name_H-M   'P 1'
#
loop_
_entity.id
_entity.type
_entity.pdbx_description
1 polymer ?
#
loop_
_entity_poly.entity_id
_entity_poly.type
_entity_poly.pdbx_seq_one_letter_code
_entity_poly.pdbx_strand_id
1 'polypeptide(L)'
;MDQSNPYIFSKLSNPNHWLISEIILTQCSMYPERKIISFIDGFEWTFNDLKIKSLEKAHILKKLDIKPGDTLTVMIDDPKEFIPYWIASSFLGVMFVALNTALKGSVLLHQISISKSNYVIVDQAYFNEVSNLIEVSELNTKSLNCLKLFSDELMDENDIYIGKPSDDVCTMFTSGTSGPSKGVLMPNAHCVLFAIGTIENYELNHNHVFYISLPLFHANGLFMQLLACFITGAKAIIRMRFSASNWLNDIRKYNVTHTNMLGAIAAFVVAQPPSKFDKDHDLILIGSAPLPSEPERIFRERFGVKDVLPLYGMTEVNIPIYGLKNENGNGKCGKIYDKFFEVEIRDPETDIPLMDGLVGEIMVRPKQPYGFMSGYMGMPEKTIESWRNFWFHTGDAGIKEASGHFVFVDRIKDCIRRRGENISSYEVEQAFLEIPEITEAAAYAIPAKGGEGMEDEVMVALMKDQNAIIDYNDLLLKAKVNLAKFAIPKYIRVMDEFPKTQTGKIQKNKLREEGITLDTWQNEKI
;
A
#
# COMPACT_ATOMS: atom_id res chain seq x y z
N MET A 1 8.18 2.27 26.64
CA MET A 1 8.30 3.48 25.79
C MET A 1 9.58 4.19 26.20
N ASP A 2 10.43 4.49 25.23
CA ASP A 2 11.69 5.19 25.48
C ASP A 2 11.39 6.62 25.96
N GLN A 3 11.89 6.98 27.14
CA GLN A 3 11.71 8.30 27.76
C GLN A 3 12.59 9.39 27.12
N SER A 4 13.36 9.08 26.07
CA SER A 4 14.31 10.01 25.44
C SER A 4 13.63 11.15 24.63
N ASN A 5 12.32 11.04 24.34
CA ASN A 5 11.54 12.13 23.79
C ASN A 5 10.16 12.24 24.49
N PRO A 6 10.15 12.62 25.79
CA PRO A 6 8.93 12.65 26.58
C PRO A 6 7.88 13.63 26.02
N TYR A 7 8.30 14.66 25.30
CA TYR A 7 7.40 15.68 24.74
C TYR A 7 6.54 15.14 23.59
N ILE A 8 7.16 14.42 22.63
CA ILE A 8 6.39 13.83 21.52
C ILE A 8 5.47 12.73 22.02
N PHE A 9 5.96 11.86 22.91
CA PHE A 9 5.14 10.79 23.46
C PHE A 9 4.00 11.31 24.35
N SER A 10 4.20 12.41 25.08
CA SER A 10 3.11 13.06 25.82
C SER A 10 2.06 13.65 24.87
N LYS A 11 2.46 14.24 23.73
CA LYS A 11 1.54 14.71 22.71
C LYS A 11 0.80 13.56 22.03
N LEU A 12 1.48 12.48 21.64
CA LEU A 12 0.86 11.32 21.00
C LEU A 12 -0.10 10.55 21.92
N SER A 13 -0.04 10.74 23.23
CA SER A 13 -1.06 10.22 24.15
C SER A 13 -2.41 10.93 24.00
N ASN A 14 -2.43 12.12 23.40
CA ASN A 14 -3.63 12.88 23.10
C ASN A 14 -3.90 12.92 21.59
N PRO A 15 -4.97 12.27 21.11
CA PRO A 15 -5.29 12.22 19.68
C PRO A 15 -5.48 13.59 19.00
N ASN A 16 -5.74 14.65 19.76
CA ASN A 16 -5.81 16.01 19.22
C ASN A 16 -4.50 16.50 18.60
N HIS A 17 -3.37 15.86 18.94
CA HIS A 17 -2.04 16.13 18.40
C HIS A 17 -1.61 15.12 17.32
N TRP A 18 -2.50 14.30 16.81
CA TRP A 18 -2.21 13.38 15.72
C TRP A 18 -2.29 14.13 14.39
N LEU A 19 -1.35 15.05 14.20
CA LEU A 19 -1.23 15.94 13.04
C LEU A 19 0.16 15.80 12.45
N ILE A 20 0.24 15.42 11.17
CA ILE A 20 1.52 15.20 10.48
C ILE A 20 2.36 16.47 10.51
N SER A 21 1.77 17.64 10.20
CA SER A 21 2.47 18.93 10.23
C SER A 21 3.05 19.26 11.60
N GLU A 22 2.28 19.10 12.68
CA GLU A 22 2.73 19.36 14.05
C GLU A 22 3.88 18.44 14.46
N ILE A 23 3.80 17.15 14.13
CA ILE A 23 4.83 16.16 14.40
C ILE A 23 6.14 16.56 13.73
N ILE A 24 6.11 16.86 12.43
CA ILE A 24 7.29 17.24 11.65
C ILE A 24 7.91 18.52 12.20
N LEU A 25 7.12 19.57 12.42
CA LEU A 25 7.62 20.85 12.96
C LEU A 25 8.24 20.67 14.35
N THR A 26 7.61 19.88 15.21
CA THR A 26 8.14 19.59 16.55
C THR A 26 9.50 18.92 16.47
N GLN A 27 9.65 17.90 15.60
CA GLN A 27 10.94 17.20 15.42
C GLN A 27 12.01 18.12 14.81
N CYS A 28 11.65 18.91 13.80
CA CYS A 28 12.56 19.88 13.18
C CYS A 28 13.04 20.95 14.19
N SER A 29 12.18 21.38 15.10
CA SER A 29 12.54 22.34 16.13
C SER A 29 13.44 21.73 17.22
N MET A 30 13.15 20.50 17.66
CA MET A 30 13.87 19.86 18.75
C MET A 30 15.21 19.26 18.33
N TYR A 31 15.30 18.73 17.11
CA TYR A 31 16.45 17.98 16.62
C TYR A 31 16.87 18.35 15.20
N PRO A 32 17.08 19.65 14.88
CA PRO A 32 17.30 20.11 13.50
C PRO A 32 18.43 19.39 12.78
N GLU A 33 19.54 19.12 13.49
CA GLU A 33 20.76 18.53 12.91
C GLU A 33 20.75 17.00 12.90
N ARG A 34 19.70 16.35 13.42
CA ARG A 34 19.63 14.89 13.39
C ARG A 34 19.41 14.38 11.97
N LYS A 35 20.32 13.53 11.49
CA LYS A 35 20.20 12.82 10.21
C LYS A 35 19.06 11.82 10.30
N ILE A 36 17.95 12.11 9.64
CA ILE A 36 16.72 11.34 9.72
C ILE A 36 16.51 10.43 8.52
N ILE A 37 17.00 10.80 7.35
CA ILE A 37 16.92 10.01 6.14
C ILE A 37 18.32 9.80 5.56
N SER A 38 18.62 8.58 5.11
CA SER A 38 19.71 8.29 4.18
C SER A 38 19.15 7.56 2.96
N PHE A 39 19.50 8.01 1.79
CA PHE A 39 19.19 7.34 0.54
C PHE A 39 20.34 6.42 0.15
N ILE A 40 20.04 5.30 -0.51
CA ILE A 40 21.09 4.32 -0.88
C ILE A 40 22.15 4.87 -1.86
N ASP A 41 21.87 5.98 -2.53
CA ASP A 41 22.82 6.69 -3.40
C ASP A 41 23.80 7.60 -2.64
N GLY A 42 23.70 7.63 -1.30
CA GLY A 42 24.63 8.32 -0.42
C GLY A 42 24.17 9.71 0.06
N PHE A 43 23.05 10.23 -0.44
CA PHE A 43 22.49 11.47 0.10
C PHE A 43 21.91 11.23 1.48
N GLU A 44 22.03 12.23 2.35
CA GLU A 44 21.43 12.22 3.68
C GLU A 44 20.71 13.54 3.94
N TRP A 45 19.62 13.48 4.68
CA TRP A 45 18.88 14.65 5.15
C TRP A 45 18.76 14.66 6.66
N THR A 46 19.01 15.85 7.23
CA THR A 46 18.62 16.20 8.59
C THR A 46 17.15 16.57 8.65
N PHE A 47 16.60 16.74 9.86
CA PHE A 47 15.27 17.33 10.01
C PHE A 47 15.19 18.75 9.48
N ASN A 48 16.27 19.52 9.58
CA ASN A 48 16.33 20.86 9.01
C ASN A 48 16.29 20.85 7.48
N ASP A 49 17.03 19.94 6.82
CA ASP A 49 16.93 19.74 5.37
C ASP A 49 15.51 19.38 4.94
N LEU A 50 14.88 18.46 5.68
CA LEU A 50 13.51 18.03 5.43
C LEU A 50 12.54 19.22 5.51
N LYS A 51 12.66 20.07 6.54
CA LYS A 51 11.86 21.27 6.72
C LYS A 51 12.05 22.25 5.55
N ILE A 52 13.29 22.60 5.23
CA ILE A 52 13.62 23.56 4.17
C ILE A 52 13.04 23.09 2.84
N LYS A 53 13.27 21.83 2.46
CA LYS A 53 12.73 21.27 1.20
C LYS A 53 11.20 21.25 1.17
N SER A 54 10.57 20.99 2.29
CA SER A 54 9.10 20.99 2.38
C SER A 54 8.52 22.40 2.31
N LEU A 55 9.17 23.40 2.91
CA LEU A 55 8.77 24.80 2.81
C LEU A 55 8.98 25.36 1.40
N GLU A 56 10.04 24.94 0.68
CA GLU A 56 10.24 25.23 -0.74
C GLU A 56 9.05 24.73 -1.57
N LYS A 57 8.68 23.44 -1.42
CA LYS A 57 7.55 22.88 -2.16
C LYS A 57 6.21 23.54 -1.77
N ALA A 58 6.01 23.86 -0.49
CA ALA A 58 4.83 24.59 -0.03
C ALA A 58 4.73 25.98 -0.67
N HIS A 59 5.86 26.69 -0.83
CA HIS A 59 5.90 27.97 -1.53
C HIS A 59 5.50 27.82 -3.01
N ILE A 60 6.02 26.80 -3.70
CA ILE A 60 5.65 26.49 -5.09
C ILE A 60 4.14 26.21 -5.20
N LEU A 61 3.58 25.41 -4.31
CA LEU A 61 2.15 25.10 -4.32
C LEU A 61 1.28 26.33 -4.05
N LYS A 62 1.68 27.25 -3.17
CA LYS A 62 1.03 28.54 -2.97
C LYS A 62 1.05 29.41 -4.23
N LYS A 63 2.17 29.45 -4.95
CA LYS A 63 2.27 30.16 -6.25
C LYS A 63 1.34 29.59 -7.34
N LEU A 64 0.98 28.31 -7.24
CA LEU A 64 -0.02 27.66 -8.09
C LEU A 64 -1.47 27.93 -7.62
N ASP A 65 -1.67 28.79 -6.62
CA ASP A 65 -2.97 29.10 -6.00
C ASP A 65 -3.68 27.90 -5.36
N ILE A 66 -2.88 26.90 -4.90
CA ILE A 66 -3.39 25.74 -4.17
C ILE A 66 -3.66 26.15 -2.71
N LYS A 67 -4.86 25.86 -2.20
CA LYS A 67 -5.40 26.34 -0.93
C LYS A 67 -5.75 25.19 0.02
N PRO A 68 -5.89 25.47 1.32
CA PRO A 68 -6.42 24.49 2.27
C PRO A 68 -7.76 23.89 1.80
N GLY A 69 -7.88 22.58 1.83
CA GLY A 69 -9.03 21.82 1.35
C GLY A 69 -8.95 21.40 -0.12
N ASP A 70 -7.98 21.90 -0.89
CA ASP A 70 -7.73 21.42 -2.25
C ASP A 70 -7.06 20.03 -2.24
N THR A 71 -6.99 19.45 -3.42
CA THR A 71 -6.32 18.17 -3.64
C THR A 71 -5.09 18.36 -4.53
N LEU A 72 -3.98 17.77 -4.14
CA LEU A 72 -2.75 17.65 -4.95
C LEU A 72 -2.52 16.19 -5.33
N THR A 73 -2.55 15.90 -6.61
CA THR A 73 -2.21 14.57 -7.12
C THR A 73 -0.74 14.51 -7.52
N VAL A 74 -0.05 13.43 -7.14
CA VAL A 74 1.35 13.21 -7.50
C VAL A 74 1.57 11.83 -8.09
N MET A 75 2.45 11.74 -9.09
CA MET A 75 2.95 10.50 -9.69
C MET A 75 4.48 10.57 -9.73
N ILE A 76 5.10 10.30 -8.60
CA ILE A 76 6.54 10.53 -8.34
C ILE A 76 7.16 9.27 -7.74
N ASP A 77 8.23 8.76 -8.37
CA ASP A 77 9.03 7.63 -7.88
C ASP A 77 10.17 8.11 -6.96
N ASP A 78 10.78 9.26 -7.29
CA ASP A 78 11.92 9.74 -6.50
C ASP A 78 11.49 10.17 -5.09
N PRO A 79 11.92 9.48 -4.04
CA PRO A 79 11.57 9.83 -2.68
C PRO A 79 12.07 11.22 -2.26
N LYS A 80 13.09 11.77 -2.94
CA LYS A 80 13.63 13.11 -2.67
C LYS A 80 12.67 14.21 -3.15
N GLU A 81 11.80 13.91 -4.12
CA GLU A 81 10.74 14.81 -4.55
C GLU A 81 9.41 14.46 -3.85
N PHE A 82 9.07 13.18 -3.72
CA PHE A 82 7.82 12.71 -3.12
C PHE A 82 7.64 13.20 -1.68
N ILE A 83 8.66 13.03 -0.83
CA ILE A 83 8.58 13.34 0.61
C ILE A 83 8.34 14.84 0.86
N PRO A 84 9.07 15.78 0.23
CA PRO A 84 8.82 17.21 0.39
C PRO A 84 7.42 17.64 -0.07
N TYR A 85 6.90 17.10 -1.19
CA TYR A 85 5.53 17.40 -1.62
C TYR A 85 4.47 16.87 -0.66
N TRP A 86 4.65 15.66 -0.12
CA TRP A 86 3.76 15.10 0.90
C TRP A 86 3.69 15.99 2.15
N ILE A 87 4.84 16.41 2.68
CA ILE A 87 4.90 17.28 3.87
C ILE A 87 4.37 18.68 3.54
N ALA A 88 4.71 19.24 2.39
CA ALA A 88 4.21 20.53 1.94
C ALA A 88 2.67 20.55 1.84
N SER A 89 2.07 19.48 1.36
CA SER A 89 0.61 19.34 1.34
C SER A 89 0.02 19.38 2.76
N SER A 90 0.65 18.73 3.73
CA SER A 90 0.25 18.80 5.14
C SER A 90 0.41 20.21 5.71
N PHE A 91 1.49 20.93 5.36
CA PHE A 91 1.71 22.33 5.78
C PHE A 91 0.69 23.30 5.20
N LEU A 92 0.08 22.97 4.08
CA LEU A 92 -0.93 23.79 3.41
C LEU A 92 -2.38 23.36 3.72
N GLY A 93 -2.60 22.26 4.44
CA GLY A 93 -3.94 21.69 4.63
C GLY A 93 -4.54 21.16 3.33
N VAL A 94 -3.70 20.63 2.44
CA VAL A 94 -4.05 20.09 1.13
C VAL A 94 -4.05 18.57 1.19
N MET A 95 -5.05 17.93 0.61
CA MET A 95 -5.12 16.48 0.52
C MET A 95 -4.15 15.94 -0.52
N PHE A 96 -3.21 15.11 -0.09
CA PHE A 96 -2.20 14.51 -0.93
C PHE A 96 -2.69 13.20 -1.55
N VAL A 97 -2.76 13.11 -2.87
CA VAL A 97 -3.18 11.92 -3.61
C VAL A 97 -1.97 11.28 -4.27
N ALA A 98 -1.54 10.14 -3.73
CA ALA A 98 -0.37 9.41 -4.23
C ALA A 98 -0.78 8.35 -5.25
N LEU A 99 -0.34 8.49 -6.51
CA LEU A 99 -0.58 7.54 -7.58
C LEU A 99 0.55 6.51 -7.67
N ASN A 100 0.17 5.26 -7.93
CA ASN A 100 1.15 4.23 -8.28
C ASN A 100 1.74 4.52 -9.67
N THR A 101 3.04 4.68 -9.74
CA THR A 101 3.77 5.06 -10.97
C THR A 101 3.81 3.96 -12.04
N ALA A 102 3.38 2.75 -11.70
CA ALA A 102 3.23 1.66 -12.66
C ALA A 102 1.89 1.67 -13.43
N LEU A 103 0.93 2.50 -13.01
CA LEU A 103 -0.39 2.57 -13.63
C LEU A 103 -0.37 3.30 -14.96
N LYS A 104 -1.29 2.92 -15.86
CA LYS A 104 -1.43 3.46 -17.22
C LYS A 104 -2.89 3.48 -17.66
N GLY A 105 -3.14 4.15 -18.79
CA GLY A 105 -4.40 4.10 -19.53
C GLY A 105 -5.62 4.46 -18.68
N SER A 106 -6.70 3.70 -18.86
CA SER A 106 -8.00 3.96 -18.23
C SER A 106 -7.98 3.92 -16.70
N VAL A 107 -7.15 3.06 -16.10
CA VAL A 107 -7.00 2.97 -14.64
C VAL A 107 -6.36 4.24 -14.08
N LEU A 108 -5.28 4.71 -14.70
CA LEU A 108 -4.62 5.96 -14.32
C LEU A 108 -5.56 7.15 -14.51
N LEU A 109 -6.24 7.20 -15.67
CA LEU A 109 -7.24 8.23 -15.97
C LEU A 109 -8.35 8.29 -14.93
N HIS A 110 -8.89 7.13 -14.54
CA HIS A 110 -9.91 7.04 -13.50
C HIS A 110 -9.43 7.67 -12.18
N GLN A 111 -8.21 7.32 -11.72
CA GLN A 111 -7.68 7.85 -10.47
C GLN A 111 -7.43 9.36 -10.53
N ILE A 112 -6.90 9.88 -11.64
CA ILE A 112 -6.73 11.32 -11.85
C ILE A 112 -8.10 12.01 -11.86
N SER A 113 -9.08 11.46 -12.57
CA SER A 113 -10.41 12.04 -12.69
C SER A 113 -11.14 12.15 -11.34
N ILE A 114 -11.16 11.09 -10.54
CA ILE A 114 -11.86 11.12 -9.25
C ILE A 114 -11.13 11.94 -8.18
N SER A 115 -9.83 12.17 -8.33
CA SER A 115 -9.06 13.03 -7.42
C SER A 115 -9.51 14.48 -7.46
N LYS A 116 -10.11 14.91 -8.58
CA LYS A 116 -10.56 16.30 -8.83
C LYS A 116 -9.47 17.35 -8.58
N SER A 117 -8.21 16.96 -8.70
CA SER A 117 -7.07 17.82 -8.51
C SER A 117 -6.89 18.76 -9.71
N ASN A 118 -6.62 20.03 -9.46
CA ASN A 118 -6.29 21.00 -10.52
C ASN A 118 -4.93 20.71 -11.16
N TYR A 119 -4.04 20.03 -10.42
CA TYR A 119 -2.69 19.72 -10.87
C TYR A 119 -2.31 18.28 -10.55
N VAL A 120 -1.60 17.66 -11.48
CA VAL A 120 -0.87 16.41 -11.25
C VAL A 120 0.61 16.70 -11.38
N ILE A 121 1.38 16.55 -10.31
CA ILE A 121 2.84 16.67 -10.33
C ILE A 121 3.44 15.33 -10.67
N VAL A 122 4.28 15.30 -11.69
CA VAL A 122 4.71 14.06 -12.33
C VAL A 122 6.23 14.04 -12.50
N ASP A 123 6.86 12.91 -12.25
CA ASP A 123 8.26 12.69 -12.62
C ASP A 123 8.47 12.81 -14.13
N GLN A 124 9.66 13.26 -14.54
CA GLN A 124 10.04 13.40 -15.95
C GLN A 124 9.78 12.12 -16.75
N ALA A 125 9.97 10.96 -16.15
CA ALA A 125 9.79 9.66 -16.81
C ALA A 125 8.35 9.40 -17.28
N TYR A 126 7.35 9.94 -16.56
CA TYR A 126 5.93 9.69 -16.81
C TYR A 126 5.22 10.93 -17.40
N PHE A 127 5.89 12.06 -17.46
CA PHE A 127 5.29 13.35 -17.77
C PHE A 127 4.56 13.39 -19.13
N ASN A 128 5.19 12.88 -20.18
CA ASN A 128 4.59 12.90 -21.52
C ASN A 128 3.35 11.98 -21.61
N GLU A 129 3.40 10.82 -20.96
CA GLU A 129 2.27 9.87 -20.92
C GLU A 129 1.07 10.47 -20.19
N VAL A 130 1.29 11.03 -19.00
CA VAL A 130 0.24 11.67 -18.18
C VAL A 130 -0.32 12.90 -18.88
N SER A 131 0.52 13.75 -19.47
CA SER A 131 0.09 14.96 -20.19
C SER A 131 -0.82 14.62 -21.36
N ASN A 132 -0.42 13.66 -22.19
CA ASN A 132 -1.20 13.20 -23.32
C ASN A 132 -2.53 12.56 -22.87
N LEU A 133 -2.52 11.77 -21.80
CA LEU A 133 -3.72 11.15 -21.25
C LEU A 133 -4.74 12.21 -20.78
N ILE A 134 -4.28 13.24 -20.08
CA ILE A 134 -5.12 14.36 -19.61
C ILE A 134 -5.70 15.14 -20.79
N GLU A 135 -4.88 15.48 -21.79
CA GLU A 135 -5.27 16.26 -22.97
C GLU A 135 -6.34 15.53 -23.79
N VAL A 136 -6.09 14.25 -24.13
CA VAL A 136 -7.02 13.43 -24.92
C VAL A 136 -8.36 13.22 -24.20
N SER A 137 -8.34 13.19 -22.88
CA SER A 137 -9.55 12.95 -22.05
C SER A 137 -10.27 14.23 -21.66
N GLU A 138 -9.81 15.41 -22.13
CA GLU A 138 -10.41 16.71 -21.85
C GLU A 138 -10.61 17.01 -20.35
N LEU A 139 -9.75 16.48 -19.49
CA LEU A 139 -9.82 16.74 -18.06
C LEU A 139 -9.41 18.19 -17.76
N ASN A 140 -10.14 18.82 -16.84
CA ASN A 140 -9.78 20.15 -16.32
C ASN A 140 -8.66 20.04 -15.26
N THR A 141 -7.58 19.37 -15.61
CA THR A 141 -6.42 19.09 -14.76
C THR A 141 -5.17 19.39 -15.56
N LYS A 142 -4.14 19.94 -14.95
CA LYS A 142 -2.85 20.24 -15.61
C LYS A 142 -1.75 19.33 -15.06
N SER A 143 -0.99 18.70 -15.94
CA SER A 143 0.22 18.00 -15.55
C SER A 143 1.40 18.97 -15.41
N LEU A 144 2.18 18.81 -14.35
CA LEU A 144 3.36 19.61 -14.09
C LEU A 144 4.56 18.68 -13.85
N ASN A 145 5.67 18.96 -14.52
CA ASN A 145 6.89 18.19 -14.33
C ASN A 145 7.59 18.62 -13.02
N CYS A 146 7.80 17.70 -12.09
CA CYS A 146 8.38 17.99 -10.78
C CYS A 146 9.76 18.64 -10.87
N LEU A 147 10.61 18.24 -11.83
CA LEU A 147 11.97 18.78 -12.01
C LEU A 147 11.98 20.22 -12.55
N LYS A 148 10.85 20.72 -13.08
CA LYS A 148 10.72 22.12 -13.55
C LYS A 148 10.12 23.04 -12.49
N LEU A 149 9.71 22.49 -11.36
CA LEU A 149 9.14 23.21 -10.23
C LEU A 149 10.19 23.42 -9.15
N PHE A 150 10.84 24.56 -9.16
CA PHE A 150 11.84 24.95 -8.15
C PHE A 150 11.60 26.38 -7.68
N SER A 151 12.04 26.69 -6.49
CA SER A 151 12.01 28.02 -5.91
C SER A 151 13.19 28.20 -4.96
N ASP A 152 13.83 29.34 -4.98
CA ASP A 152 14.80 29.75 -3.96
C ASP A 152 14.13 30.38 -2.74
N GLU A 153 12.81 30.61 -2.80
CA GLU A 153 12.01 31.17 -1.72
C GLU A 153 11.30 30.07 -0.93
N LEU A 154 11.20 30.28 0.36
CA LEU A 154 10.50 29.38 1.28
C LEU A 154 9.16 29.99 1.71
N MET A 155 8.17 29.14 1.99
CA MET A 155 6.95 29.57 2.65
C MET A 155 7.27 30.02 4.09
N ASP A 156 6.64 31.12 4.54
CA ASP A 156 6.73 31.52 5.95
C ASP A 156 6.10 30.46 6.87
N GLU A 157 6.81 30.09 7.92
CA GLU A 157 6.31 29.10 8.90
C GLU A 157 5.02 29.58 9.59
N ASN A 158 4.77 30.88 9.69
CA ASN A 158 3.52 31.44 10.23
C ASN A 158 2.29 31.18 9.33
N ASP A 159 2.51 30.84 8.07
CA ASP A 159 1.44 30.49 7.11
C ASP A 159 1.08 29.00 7.12
N ILE A 160 1.73 28.20 7.99
CA ILE A 160 1.45 26.77 8.06
C ILE A 160 0.05 26.54 8.64
N TYR A 161 -0.72 25.72 7.92
CA TYR A 161 -2.08 25.36 8.28
C TYR A 161 -2.10 24.55 9.60
N ILE A 162 -2.93 24.99 10.53
CA ILE A 162 -3.21 24.24 11.75
C ILE A 162 -4.39 23.32 11.48
N GLY A 163 -4.07 22.05 11.25
CA GLY A 163 -5.05 21.02 10.91
C GLY A 163 -5.80 20.46 12.12
N LYS A 164 -6.68 19.50 11.84
CA LYS A 164 -7.42 18.70 12.83
C LYS A 164 -7.16 17.21 12.60
N PRO A 165 -7.31 16.36 13.63
CA PRO A 165 -7.23 14.92 13.47
C PRO A 165 -8.20 14.33 12.43
N SER A 166 -9.33 15.01 12.24
CA SER A 166 -10.38 14.65 11.28
C SER A 166 -10.14 15.07 9.84
N ASP A 167 -9.15 15.93 9.58
CA ASP A 167 -8.91 16.43 8.22
C ASP A 167 -8.31 15.32 7.36
N ASP A 168 -8.93 15.06 6.20
CA ASP A 168 -8.41 14.14 5.21
C ASP A 168 -7.14 14.71 4.57
N VAL A 169 -6.00 14.11 4.87
CA VAL A 169 -4.69 14.62 4.45
C VAL A 169 -4.03 13.78 3.38
N CYS A 170 -4.54 12.56 3.17
CA CYS A 170 -4.01 11.67 2.15
C CYS A 170 -5.12 10.85 1.51
N THR A 171 -4.91 10.50 0.25
CA THR A 171 -5.70 9.46 -0.44
C THR A 171 -4.75 8.46 -1.05
N MET A 172 -4.97 7.19 -0.75
CA MET A 172 -4.27 6.07 -1.37
C MET A 172 -5.28 5.18 -2.06
N PHE A 173 -4.94 4.72 -3.27
CA PHE A 173 -5.82 3.87 -4.04
C PHE A 173 -5.65 2.41 -3.68
N THR A 174 -6.78 1.72 -3.52
CA THR A 174 -6.84 0.26 -3.35
C THR A 174 -7.52 -0.36 -4.56
N SER A 175 -7.02 -1.53 -4.98
CA SER A 175 -7.65 -2.31 -6.03
C SER A 175 -8.92 -2.94 -5.49
N GLY A 176 -10.08 -2.47 -5.95
CA GLY A 176 -11.36 -3.09 -5.61
C GLY A 176 -11.45 -4.52 -6.17
N THR A 177 -11.94 -5.46 -5.38
CA THR A 177 -12.18 -6.85 -5.84
C THR A 177 -13.35 -6.97 -6.83
N SER A 178 -14.14 -5.90 -6.99
CA SER A 178 -15.34 -5.90 -7.83
C SER A 178 -15.66 -4.48 -8.32
N GLY A 179 -14.75 -3.89 -9.13
CA GLY A 179 -14.98 -2.55 -9.68
C GLY A 179 -13.71 -1.74 -9.83
N PRO A 180 -13.81 -0.48 -10.27
CA PRO A 180 -12.67 0.42 -10.38
C PRO A 180 -11.96 0.62 -9.04
N SER A 181 -10.68 1.00 -9.10
CA SER A 181 -9.90 1.30 -7.89
C SER A 181 -10.57 2.39 -7.05
N LYS A 182 -10.52 2.21 -5.73
CA LYS A 182 -11.16 3.12 -4.77
C LYS A 182 -10.10 3.97 -4.08
N GLY A 183 -10.29 5.29 -4.08
CA GLY A 183 -9.46 6.21 -3.31
C GLY A 183 -9.91 6.23 -1.85
N VAL A 184 -9.05 5.78 -0.95
CA VAL A 184 -9.32 5.75 0.49
C VAL A 184 -8.97 7.11 1.09
N LEU A 185 -9.95 7.82 1.60
CA LEU A 185 -9.77 9.11 2.29
C LEU A 185 -9.20 8.87 3.69
N MET A 186 -8.02 9.40 3.95
CA MET A 186 -7.24 9.13 5.15
C MET A 186 -7.09 10.38 6.01
N PRO A 187 -7.80 10.45 7.17
CA PRO A 187 -7.61 11.53 8.14
C PRO A 187 -6.20 11.55 8.74
N ASN A 188 -5.77 12.71 9.25
CA ASN A 188 -4.52 12.84 10.01
C ASN A 188 -4.39 11.73 11.07
N ALA A 189 -5.43 11.54 11.89
CA ALA A 189 -5.42 10.55 12.95
C ALA A 189 -5.22 9.13 12.43
N HIS A 190 -5.83 8.78 11.30
CA HIS A 190 -5.66 7.47 10.67
C HIS A 190 -4.22 7.26 10.19
N CYS A 191 -3.63 8.26 9.52
CA CYS A 191 -2.25 8.21 9.06
C CYS A 191 -1.26 8.06 10.24
N VAL A 192 -1.45 8.85 11.30
CA VAL A 192 -0.59 8.81 12.50
C VAL A 192 -0.76 7.49 13.26
N LEU A 193 -1.97 6.92 13.30
CA LEU A 193 -2.22 5.64 13.98
C LEU A 193 -1.46 4.46 13.34
N PHE A 194 -1.25 4.46 12.02
CA PHE A 194 -0.35 3.49 11.38
C PHE A 194 1.06 3.54 11.96
N ALA A 195 1.58 4.74 12.16
CA ALA A 195 2.90 4.95 12.76
C ALA A 195 2.94 4.54 14.23
N ILE A 196 1.93 4.94 15.03
CA ILE A 196 1.82 4.57 16.45
C ILE A 196 1.80 3.04 16.61
N GLY A 197 1.02 2.33 15.78
CA GLY A 197 0.97 0.87 15.78
C GLY A 197 2.35 0.25 15.55
N THR A 198 3.12 0.75 14.58
CA THR A 198 4.49 0.30 14.35
C THR A 198 5.39 0.64 15.54
N ILE A 199 5.33 1.87 16.07
CA ILE A 199 6.16 2.30 17.20
C ILE A 199 5.95 1.41 18.43
N GLU A 200 4.68 1.18 18.80
CA GLU A 200 4.35 0.42 20.01
C GLU A 200 4.67 -1.07 19.86
N ASN A 201 4.28 -1.70 18.73
CA ASN A 201 4.47 -3.15 18.55
C ASN A 201 5.93 -3.53 18.22
N TYR A 202 6.70 -2.62 17.62
CA TYR A 202 8.12 -2.87 17.32
C TYR A 202 9.06 -2.30 18.41
N GLU A 203 8.53 -1.53 19.36
CA GLU A 203 9.31 -0.77 20.35
C GLU A 203 10.33 0.15 19.68
N LEU A 204 9.91 0.75 18.55
CA LEU A 204 10.78 1.60 17.74
C LEU A 204 11.18 2.87 18.50
N ASN A 205 12.47 3.22 18.45
CA ASN A 205 13.02 4.40 19.09
C ASN A 205 14.17 5.01 18.28
N HIS A 206 14.70 6.14 18.71
CA HIS A 206 15.70 6.94 18.00
C HIS A 206 17.07 6.25 17.79
N ASN A 207 17.35 5.13 18.47
CA ASN A 207 18.59 4.36 18.28
C ASN A 207 18.47 3.36 17.11
N HIS A 208 17.26 3.17 16.60
CA HIS A 208 17.00 2.20 15.55
C HIS A 208 17.20 2.77 14.15
N VAL A 209 17.46 1.88 13.22
CA VAL A 209 17.61 2.17 11.79
C VAL A 209 16.58 1.32 11.04
N PHE A 210 15.68 1.98 10.32
CA PHE A 210 14.60 1.33 9.59
C PHE A 210 14.90 1.34 8.09
N TYR A 211 14.95 0.16 7.47
CA TYR A 211 15.13 0.03 6.03
C TYR A 211 13.78 0.01 5.31
N ILE A 212 13.59 0.95 4.39
CA ILE A 212 12.36 1.19 3.65
C ILE A 212 12.58 0.90 2.18
N SER A 213 12.03 -0.20 1.69
CA SER A 213 12.05 -0.58 0.28
C SER A 213 10.65 -0.74 -0.33
N LEU A 214 9.61 -0.54 0.50
CA LEU A 214 8.23 -0.50 0.03
C LEU A 214 7.90 0.89 -0.53
N PRO A 215 7.05 0.97 -1.58
CA PRO A 215 6.69 2.24 -2.19
C PRO A 215 6.02 3.20 -1.22
N LEU A 216 6.35 4.50 -1.32
CA LEU A 216 5.78 5.54 -0.46
C LEU A 216 4.33 5.91 -0.82
N PHE A 217 3.84 5.51 -1.98
CA PHE A 217 2.41 5.64 -2.32
C PHE A 217 1.52 4.56 -1.68
N HIS A 218 2.09 3.71 -0.81
CA HIS A 218 1.35 2.78 0.04
C HIS A 218 1.53 3.12 1.53
N ALA A 219 0.46 2.89 2.32
CA ALA A 219 0.43 3.20 3.75
C ALA A 219 1.55 2.52 4.55
N ASN A 220 1.97 1.31 4.15
CA ASN A 220 3.07 0.62 4.81
C ASN A 220 4.39 1.40 4.66
N GLY A 221 4.77 1.80 3.45
CA GLY A 221 6.00 2.57 3.23
C GLY A 221 5.95 3.96 3.88
N LEU A 222 4.86 4.70 3.66
CA LEU A 222 4.77 6.10 4.07
C LEU A 222 4.46 6.27 5.55
N PHE A 223 3.46 5.56 6.08
CA PHE A 223 2.99 5.80 7.45
C PHE A 223 3.57 4.82 8.45
N MET A 224 3.54 3.51 8.15
CA MET A 224 4.09 2.53 9.10
C MET A 224 5.60 2.64 9.26
N GLN A 225 6.33 2.99 8.19
CA GLN A 225 7.78 3.02 8.22
C GLN A 225 8.31 4.46 8.32
N LEU A 226 8.11 5.30 7.30
CA LEU A 226 8.72 6.63 7.25
C LEU A 226 8.19 7.57 8.32
N LEU A 227 6.86 7.68 8.50
CA LEU A 227 6.28 8.53 9.54
C LEU A 227 6.64 8.03 10.95
N ALA A 228 6.70 6.71 11.17
CA ALA A 228 7.16 6.15 12.44
C ALA A 228 8.62 6.54 12.75
N CYS A 229 9.49 6.56 11.72
CA CYS A 229 10.86 7.09 11.87
C CYS A 229 10.85 8.57 12.23
N PHE A 230 10.01 9.38 11.57
CA PHE A 230 9.94 10.81 11.89
C PHE A 230 9.46 11.06 13.32
N ILE A 231 8.46 10.32 13.79
CA ILE A 231 7.95 10.43 15.15
C ILE A 231 9.02 10.06 16.19
N THR A 232 9.75 8.97 15.97
CA THR A 232 10.70 8.44 16.96
C THR A 232 12.10 9.04 16.86
N GLY A 233 12.43 9.64 15.71
CA GLY A 233 13.78 10.03 15.36
C GLY A 233 14.68 8.85 14.97
N ALA A 234 14.12 7.67 14.72
CA ALA A 234 14.81 6.54 14.12
C ALA A 234 15.25 6.88 12.69
N LYS A 235 16.43 6.41 12.28
CA LYS A 235 16.98 6.73 10.96
C LYS A 235 16.29 5.90 9.88
N ALA A 236 15.74 6.53 8.85
CA ALA A 236 15.16 5.87 7.68
C ALA A 236 16.25 5.66 6.60
N ILE A 237 16.41 4.43 6.14
CA ILE A 237 17.24 4.10 4.97
C ILE A 237 16.31 3.80 3.81
N ILE A 238 16.29 4.65 2.79
CA ILE A 238 15.34 4.55 1.68
C ILE A 238 16.00 3.96 0.45
N ARG A 239 15.44 2.84 -0.03
CA ARG A 239 15.71 2.24 -1.32
C ARG A 239 14.47 2.38 -2.22
N MET A 240 14.57 3.16 -3.26
CA MET A 240 13.45 3.45 -4.18
C MET A 240 12.83 2.18 -4.79
N ARG A 241 13.64 1.17 -5.11
CA ARG A 241 13.18 -0.11 -5.68
C ARG A 241 13.83 -1.28 -4.96
N PHE A 242 13.03 -2.20 -4.48
CA PHE A 242 13.51 -3.42 -3.83
C PHE A 242 14.45 -4.22 -4.74
N SER A 243 15.49 -4.81 -4.13
CA SER A 243 16.45 -5.70 -4.79
C SER A 243 16.83 -6.83 -3.83
N ALA A 244 16.40 -8.04 -4.13
CA ALA A 244 16.69 -9.21 -3.30
C ALA A 244 18.22 -9.48 -3.18
N SER A 245 18.96 -9.32 -4.27
CA SER A 245 20.42 -9.53 -4.31
C SER A 245 21.22 -8.48 -3.53
N ASN A 246 20.68 -7.26 -3.38
CA ASN A 246 21.34 -6.20 -2.62
C ASN A 246 20.83 -6.09 -1.19
N TRP A 247 19.71 -6.76 -0.85
CA TRP A 247 19.06 -6.59 0.45
C TRP A 247 20.02 -6.80 1.62
N LEU A 248 20.70 -7.94 1.69
CA LEU A 248 21.62 -8.24 2.79
C LEU A 248 22.79 -7.24 2.88
N ASN A 249 23.31 -6.83 1.73
CA ASN A 249 24.40 -5.82 1.69
C ASN A 249 23.93 -4.46 2.23
N ASP A 250 22.70 -4.05 1.91
CA ASP A 250 22.13 -2.81 2.44
C ASP A 250 21.88 -2.93 3.95
N ILE A 251 21.28 -4.04 4.41
CA ILE A 251 21.05 -4.30 5.84
C ILE A 251 22.34 -4.15 6.64
N ARG A 252 23.43 -4.74 6.16
CA ARG A 252 24.76 -4.67 6.79
C ARG A 252 25.39 -3.29 6.70
N LYS A 253 25.41 -2.71 5.49
CA LYS A 253 26.06 -1.41 5.21
C LYS A 253 25.51 -0.28 6.08
N TYR A 254 24.22 -0.29 6.31
CA TYR A 254 23.54 0.79 7.04
C TYR A 254 23.20 0.43 8.48
N ASN A 255 23.68 -0.72 9.01
CA ASN A 255 23.40 -1.21 10.38
C ASN A 255 21.88 -1.22 10.67
N VAL A 256 21.11 -1.76 9.72
CA VAL A 256 19.67 -1.80 9.80
C VAL A 256 19.21 -2.69 10.95
N THR A 257 18.26 -2.19 11.74
CA THR A 257 17.67 -2.92 12.87
C THR A 257 16.25 -3.38 12.62
N HIS A 258 15.51 -2.68 11.77
CA HIS A 258 14.10 -2.93 11.47
C HIS A 258 13.80 -2.83 9.98
N THR A 259 12.86 -3.63 9.51
CA THR A 259 12.29 -3.48 8.17
C THR A 259 10.89 -4.10 8.10
N ASN A 260 10.06 -3.59 7.18
CA ASN A 260 8.84 -4.28 6.76
C ASN A 260 9.03 -4.84 5.35
N MET A 261 8.35 -5.96 5.10
CA MET A 261 8.29 -6.54 3.77
C MET A 261 6.93 -7.19 3.51
N LEU A 262 6.65 -7.44 2.25
CA LEU A 262 5.52 -8.25 1.82
C LEU A 262 5.96 -9.71 1.71
N GLY A 263 5.03 -10.65 1.76
CA GLY A 263 5.34 -12.07 1.66
C GLY A 263 6.17 -12.44 0.44
N ALA A 264 5.90 -11.84 -0.72
CA ALA A 264 6.71 -12.03 -1.93
C ALA A 264 8.15 -11.54 -1.76
N ILE A 265 8.35 -10.39 -1.11
CA ILE A 265 9.68 -9.86 -0.81
C ILE A 265 10.41 -10.83 0.13
N ALA A 266 9.73 -11.32 1.16
CA ALA A 266 10.26 -12.32 2.08
C ALA A 266 10.73 -13.57 1.32
N ALA A 267 9.88 -14.11 0.42
CA ALA A 267 10.22 -15.27 -0.40
C ALA A 267 11.44 -15.00 -1.32
N PHE A 268 11.54 -13.83 -1.95
CA PHE A 268 12.71 -13.49 -2.79
C PHE A 268 14.00 -13.36 -1.99
N VAL A 269 13.94 -12.83 -0.76
CA VAL A 269 15.12 -12.73 0.11
C VAL A 269 15.61 -14.11 0.55
N VAL A 270 14.70 -14.96 1.03
CA VAL A 270 15.09 -16.29 1.52
C VAL A 270 15.57 -17.22 0.41
N ALA A 271 15.11 -17.01 -0.83
CA ALA A 271 15.56 -17.74 -2.01
C ALA A 271 16.99 -17.38 -2.46
N GLN A 272 17.59 -16.29 -1.95
CA GLN A 272 18.98 -15.96 -2.29
C GLN A 272 19.94 -17.03 -1.76
N PRO A 273 21.04 -17.32 -2.49
CA PRO A 273 22.02 -18.30 -2.04
C PRO A 273 22.54 -17.99 -0.63
N PRO A 274 22.81 -19.01 0.20
CA PRO A 274 23.41 -18.81 1.52
C PRO A 274 24.75 -18.08 1.44
N SER A 275 24.98 -17.19 2.40
CA SER A 275 26.22 -16.43 2.53
C SER A 275 26.80 -16.60 3.93
N LYS A 276 28.13 -16.54 4.05
CA LYS A 276 28.79 -16.47 5.36
C LYS A 276 28.44 -15.22 6.18
N PHE A 277 27.80 -14.25 5.53
CA PHE A 277 27.37 -12.99 6.12
C PHE A 277 25.90 -12.97 6.54
N ASP A 278 25.17 -14.08 6.37
CA ASP A 278 23.73 -14.14 6.64
C ASP A 278 23.37 -13.73 8.09
N LYS A 279 24.28 -13.94 9.06
CA LYS A 279 24.11 -13.53 10.46
C LYS A 279 24.95 -12.32 10.88
N ASP A 280 25.70 -11.74 9.96
CA ASP A 280 26.61 -10.61 10.23
C ASP A 280 25.89 -9.28 9.99
N HIS A 281 24.93 -8.95 10.85
CA HIS A 281 24.11 -7.73 10.77
C HIS A 281 23.38 -7.45 12.10
N ASP A 282 22.83 -6.24 12.23
CA ASP A 282 22.12 -5.77 13.43
C ASP A 282 20.59 -5.89 13.32
N LEU A 283 20.04 -6.61 12.33
CA LEU A 283 18.61 -6.72 12.10
C LEU A 283 17.94 -7.53 13.22
N ILE A 284 17.10 -6.88 14.00
CA ILE A 284 16.39 -7.45 15.14
C ILE A 284 14.93 -7.80 14.82
N LEU A 285 14.29 -7.02 13.91
CA LEU A 285 12.88 -7.20 13.66
C LEU A 285 12.52 -7.05 12.18
N ILE A 286 11.69 -7.99 11.70
CA ILE A 286 11.03 -7.94 10.40
C ILE A 286 9.52 -7.97 10.62
N GLY A 287 8.78 -6.97 10.11
CA GLY A 287 7.34 -7.04 9.96
C GLY A 287 6.95 -7.55 8.56
N SER A 288 5.97 -8.44 8.45
CA SER A 288 5.54 -8.95 7.14
C SER A 288 4.04 -9.22 7.08
N ALA A 289 3.44 -8.89 5.93
CA ALA A 289 2.03 -9.13 5.63
C ALA A 289 1.86 -9.60 4.16
N PRO A 290 1.43 -10.85 3.93
CA PRO A 290 1.39 -11.97 4.87
C PRO A 290 2.80 -12.41 5.31
N LEU A 291 2.86 -13.26 6.32
CA LEU A 291 4.10 -13.94 6.73
C LEU A 291 3.92 -15.45 6.57
N PRO A 292 4.38 -16.06 5.45
CA PRO A 292 4.38 -17.51 5.31
C PRO A 292 5.35 -18.15 6.30
N SER A 293 5.01 -19.34 6.80
CA SER A 293 5.77 -20.05 7.85
C SER A 293 7.21 -20.38 7.43
N GLU A 294 7.44 -20.74 6.17
CA GLU A 294 8.77 -21.11 5.70
C GLU A 294 9.74 -19.92 5.63
N PRO A 295 9.41 -18.77 5.04
CA PRO A 295 10.22 -17.56 5.16
C PRO A 295 10.47 -17.13 6.61
N GLU A 296 9.46 -17.19 7.49
CA GLU A 296 9.63 -16.89 8.91
C GLU A 296 10.73 -17.75 9.54
N ARG A 297 10.64 -19.07 9.33
CA ARG A 297 11.61 -20.04 9.84
C ARG A 297 13.03 -19.72 9.34
N ILE A 298 13.18 -19.44 8.05
CA ILE A 298 14.48 -19.12 7.44
C ILE A 298 15.06 -17.81 8.01
N PHE A 299 14.25 -16.77 8.20
CA PHE A 299 14.74 -15.52 8.82
C PHE A 299 15.26 -15.75 10.24
N ARG A 300 14.60 -16.58 11.02
CA ARG A 300 15.04 -16.93 12.38
C ARG A 300 16.30 -17.82 12.38
N GLU A 301 16.32 -18.90 11.61
CA GLU A 301 17.39 -19.89 11.66
C GLU A 301 18.64 -19.47 10.87
N ARG A 302 18.46 -19.04 9.62
CA ARG A 302 19.54 -18.68 8.70
C ARG A 302 20.06 -17.27 8.97
N PHE A 303 19.18 -16.28 9.08
CA PHE A 303 19.59 -14.89 9.30
C PHE A 303 19.73 -14.53 10.78
N GLY A 304 19.15 -15.29 11.71
CA GLY A 304 19.26 -15.02 13.14
C GLY A 304 18.40 -13.84 13.61
N VAL A 305 17.38 -13.46 12.83
CA VAL A 305 16.46 -12.38 13.20
C VAL A 305 15.62 -12.80 14.40
N LYS A 306 15.65 -11.97 15.45
CA LYS A 306 14.99 -12.29 16.73
C LYS A 306 13.46 -12.31 16.59
N ASP A 307 12.91 -11.24 16.04
CA ASP A 307 11.47 -11.06 15.92
C ASP A 307 11.06 -10.95 14.45
N VAL A 308 10.22 -11.87 14.00
CA VAL A 308 9.59 -11.84 12.68
C VAL A 308 8.09 -11.81 12.93
N LEU A 309 7.46 -10.64 12.72
CA LEU A 309 6.11 -10.36 13.16
C LEU A 309 5.13 -10.34 11.98
N PRO A 310 4.14 -11.24 11.98
CA PRO A 310 3.03 -11.13 11.04
C PRO A 310 2.17 -9.91 11.35
N LEU A 311 1.50 -9.39 10.31
CA LEU A 311 0.60 -8.25 10.39
C LEU A 311 -0.65 -8.55 9.57
N TYR A 312 -1.79 -8.04 10.00
CA TYR A 312 -3.00 -7.99 9.19
C TYR A 312 -3.62 -6.60 9.26
N GLY A 313 -3.96 -6.09 8.10
CA GLY A 313 -4.64 -4.81 7.94
C GLY A 313 -4.80 -4.42 6.49
N MET A 314 -5.41 -3.29 6.28
CA MET A 314 -5.65 -2.71 4.96
C MET A 314 -5.70 -1.18 5.07
N THR A 315 -5.61 -0.52 3.94
CA THR A 315 -5.59 0.96 3.90
C THR A 315 -6.80 1.57 4.60
N GLU A 316 -7.95 0.93 4.51
CA GLU A 316 -9.22 1.39 5.07
C GLU A 316 -9.29 1.34 6.60
N VAL A 317 -8.70 0.31 7.21
CA VAL A 317 -8.89 -0.02 8.64
C VAL A 317 -7.63 0.02 9.48
N ASN A 318 -6.49 0.46 8.91
CA ASN A 318 -5.21 0.43 9.63
C ASN A 318 -4.68 -1.01 9.81
N ILE A 319 -3.90 -1.24 10.87
CA ILE A 319 -3.36 -2.56 11.23
C ILE A 319 -3.99 -3.01 12.56
N PRO A 320 -5.16 -3.66 12.53
CA PRO A 320 -5.85 -4.08 13.74
C PRO A 320 -5.27 -5.33 14.39
N ILE A 321 -4.39 -6.08 13.71
CA ILE A 321 -3.82 -7.31 14.23
C ILE A 321 -2.30 -7.31 14.01
N TYR A 322 -1.55 -7.59 15.08
CA TYR A 322 -0.09 -7.70 15.07
C TYR A 322 0.36 -9.03 15.67
N GLY A 323 1.44 -9.59 15.11
CA GLY A 323 2.21 -10.64 15.74
C GLY A 323 2.84 -10.17 17.05
N LEU A 324 3.08 -11.08 17.95
CA LEU A 324 3.69 -10.78 19.25
C LEU A 324 5.20 -11.07 19.22
N LYS A 325 5.98 -10.20 19.87
CA LYS A 325 7.41 -10.42 20.05
C LYS A 325 7.66 -11.71 20.83
N ASN A 326 8.77 -12.36 20.52
CA ASN A 326 9.18 -13.65 21.09
C ASN A 326 8.19 -14.81 20.83
N GLU A 327 7.21 -14.65 19.93
CA GLU A 327 6.34 -15.73 19.44
C GLU A 327 6.67 -16.06 17.97
N ASN A 328 6.34 -17.28 17.56
CA ASN A 328 6.38 -17.69 16.16
C ASN A 328 5.00 -17.43 15.54
N GLY A 329 4.98 -16.80 14.38
CA GLY A 329 3.72 -16.51 13.66
C GLY A 329 3.04 -17.79 13.18
N ASN A 330 3.81 -18.75 12.67
CA ASN A 330 3.30 -20.05 12.19
C ASN A 330 2.11 -19.91 11.21
N GLY A 331 2.18 -18.93 10.30
CA GLY A 331 1.11 -18.63 9.35
C GLY A 331 -0.09 -17.86 9.93
N LYS A 332 -0.04 -17.44 11.19
CA LYS A 332 -1.08 -16.63 11.84
C LYS A 332 -0.82 -15.13 11.58
N CYS A 333 -1.86 -14.32 11.74
CA CYS A 333 -1.74 -12.86 11.64
C CYS A 333 -1.32 -12.19 12.95
N GLY A 334 -1.51 -12.86 14.08
CA GLY A 334 -1.26 -12.31 15.42
C GLY A 334 -2.52 -12.12 16.26
N LYS A 335 -2.48 -11.16 17.19
CA LYS A 335 -3.59 -10.82 18.09
C LYS A 335 -4.09 -9.40 17.85
N ILE A 336 -5.28 -9.11 18.32
CA ILE A 336 -5.90 -7.78 18.21
C ILE A 336 -5.02 -6.73 18.89
N TYR A 337 -4.81 -5.62 18.22
CA TYR A 337 -4.31 -4.39 18.84
C TYR A 337 -5.48 -3.68 19.53
N ASP A 338 -5.91 -4.26 20.64
CA ASP A 338 -7.17 -3.98 21.35
C ASP A 338 -7.25 -2.57 21.93
N LYS A 339 -6.13 -1.88 22.09
CA LYS A 339 -6.08 -0.48 22.49
C LYS A 339 -6.86 0.42 21.52
N PHE A 340 -6.87 0.11 20.24
CA PHE A 340 -7.44 0.96 19.19
C PHE A 340 -8.52 0.29 18.34
N PHE A 341 -8.62 -1.04 18.38
CA PHE A 341 -9.53 -1.78 17.49
C PHE A 341 -10.35 -2.83 18.23
N GLU A 342 -11.53 -3.09 17.69
CA GLU A 342 -12.30 -4.31 17.92
C GLU A 342 -12.27 -5.13 16.64
N VAL A 343 -12.05 -6.43 16.76
CA VAL A 343 -12.03 -7.37 15.64
C VAL A 343 -12.83 -8.61 16.02
N GLU A 344 -13.74 -8.99 15.14
CA GLU A 344 -14.56 -10.20 15.30
C GLU A 344 -14.56 -11.00 14.00
N ILE A 345 -14.81 -12.30 14.14
CA ILE A 345 -15.18 -13.18 13.03
C ILE A 345 -16.68 -13.32 13.03
N ARG A 346 -17.32 -12.90 11.94
CA ARG A 346 -18.76 -12.91 11.80
C ARG A 346 -19.21 -13.63 10.54
N ASP A 347 -20.42 -14.14 10.57
CA ASP A 347 -21.05 -14.70 9.39
C ASP A 347 -21.29 -13.57 8.36
N PRO A 348 -20.81 -13.70 7.10
CA PRO A 348 -20.85 -12.62 6.13
C PRO A 348 -22.25 -12.26 5.62
N GLU A 349 -23.25 -13.14 5.82
CA GLU A 349 -24.64 -12.93 5.39
C GLU A 349 -25.49 -12.32 6.50
N THR A 350 -25.33 -12.82 7.72
CA THR A 350 -26.18 -12.45 8.87
C THR A 350 -25.54 -11.44 9.80
N ASP A 351 -24.23 -11.20 9.69
CA ASP A 351 -23.42 -10.37 10.60
C ASP A 351 -23.42 -10.88 12.06
N ILE A 352 -23.82 -12.12 12.31
CA ILE A 352 -23.81 -12.72 13.65
C ILE A 352 -22.38 -13.14 14.01
N PRO A 353 -21.88 -12.81 15.21
CA PRO A 353 -20.56 -13.27 15.65
C PRO A 353 -20.48 -14.80 15.69
N LEU A 354 -19.36 -15.33 15.17
CA LEU A 354 -19.10 -16.77 15.17
C LEU A 354 -18.24 -17.18 16.36
N MET A 355 -18.40 -18.43 16.79
CA MET A 355 -17.54 -19.02 17.84
C MET A 355 -16.12 -19.19 17.33
N ASP A 356 -15.14 -19.17 18.25
CA ASP A 356 -13.72 -19.42 17.97
C ASP A 356 -13.56 -20.74 17.21
N GLY A 357 -12.69 -20.75 16.21
CA GLY A 357 -12.43 -21.89 15.34
C GLY A 357 -13.31 -21.99 14.08
N LEU A 358 -14.35 -21.18 13.94
CA LEU A 358 -15.18 -21.15 12.74
C LEU A 358 -14.64 -20.10 11.73
N VAL A 359 -14.80 -20.41 10.44
CA VAL A 359 -14.46 -19.50 9.34
C VAL A 359 -15.61 -18.50 9.14
N GLY A 360 -15.28 -17.23 9.08
CA GLY A 360 -16.22 -16.16 8.76
C GLY A 360 -15.48 -14.92 8.27
N GLU A 361 -16.18 -13.81 8.08
CA GLU A 361 -15.58 -12.54 7.69
C GLU A 361 -14.85 -11.88 8.86
N ILE A 362 -13.63 -11.40 8.61
CA ILE A 362 -12.91 -10.55 9.56
C ILE A 362 -13.57 -9.17 9.52
N MET A 363 -14.25 -8.79 10.60
CA MET A 363 -14.87 -7.48 10.70
C MET A 363 -14.15 -6.64 11.74
N VAL A 364 -13.98 -5.34 11.45
CA VAL A 364 -13.18 -4.44 12.26
C VAL A 364 -13.98 -3.20 12.63
N ARG A 365 -13.75 -2.68 13.84
CA ARG A 365 -14.32 -1.42 14.31
C ARG A 365 -13.26 -0.60 15.06
N PRO A 366 -13.14 0.72 14.83
CA PRO A 366 -12.22 1.57 15.58
C PRO A 366 -12.77 1.87 16.98
N LYS A 367 -11.88 1.94 17.97
CA LYS A 367 -12.17 2.48 19.30
C LYS A 367 -11.79 3.96 19.42
N GLN A 368 -11.00 4.45 18.46
CA GLN A 368 -10.50 5.82 18.43
C GLN A 368 -11.17 6.61 17.31
N PRO A 369 -11.75 7.80 17.58
CA PRO A 369 -12.26 8.69 16.54
C PRO A 369 -11.20 8.96 15.46
N TYR A 370 -11.63 8.95 14.20
CA TYR A 370 -10.80 9.18 13.01
C TYR A 370 -9.61 8.21 12.84
N GLY A 371 -9.60 7.08 13.57
CA GLY A 371 -8.57 6.03 13.45
C GLY A 371 -8.75 5.12 12.23
N PHE A 372 -9.79 5.35 11.42
CA PHE A 372 -10.10 4.67 10.15
C PHE A 372 -10.25 5.69 9.03
N MET A 373 -10.39 5.19 7.80
CA MET A 373 -10.75 6.01 6.66
C MET A 373 -12.03 6.82 6.93
N SER A 374 -12.13 8.03 6.36
CA SER A 374 -13.37 8.81 6.34
C SER A 374 -14.40 8.23 5.36
N GLY A 375 -13.92 7.54 4.32
CA GLY A 375 -14.72 6.93 3.29
C GLY A 375 -13.95 6.74 1.99
N TYR A 376 -14.66 6.36 0.94
CA TYR A 376 -14.11 6.26 -0.40
C TYR A 376 -14.39 7.53 -1.20
N MET A 377 -13.34 8.12 -1.77
CA MET A 377 -13.38 9.34 -2.57
C MET A 377 -14.41 9.23 -3.71
N GLY A 378 -15.41 10.11 -3.70
CA GLY A 378 -16.46 10.14 -4.71
C GLY A 378 -17.40 8.93 -4.75
N MET A 379 -17.36 8.03 -3.73
CA MET A 379 -18.13 6.79 -3.68
C MET A 379 -18.86 6.60 -2.34
N PRO A 380 -19.81 7.48 -1.97
CA PRO A 380 -20.48 7.42 -0.67
C PRO A 380 -21.28 6.14 -0.48
N GLU A 381 -21.91 5.61 -1.53
CA GLU A 381 -22.67 4.35 -1.46
C GLU A 381 -21.75 3.17 -1.11
N LYS A 382 -20.54 3.12 -1.69
CA LYS A 382 -19.54 2.09 -1.37
C LYS A 382 -19.03 2.23 0.05
N THR A 383 -18.93 3.45 0.56
CA THR A 383 -18.58 3.70 1.97
C THR A 383 -19.66 3.13 2.89
N ILE A 384 -20.93 3.43 2.63
CA ILE A 384 -22.06 2.91 3.43
C ILE A 384 -22.12 1.38 3.35
N GLU A 385 -21.97 0.80 2.14
CA GLU A 385 -21.96 -0.66 1.94
C GLU A 385 -20.87 -1.35 2.77
N SER A 386 -19.69 -0.72 2.92
CA SER A 386 -18.60 -1.30 3.70
C SER A 386 -18.78 -1.21 5.21
N TRP A 387 -19.74 -0.40 5.70
CA TRP A 387 -20.01 -0.14 7.12
C TRP A 387 -21.37 -0.69 7.60
N ARG A 388 -21.81 -1.83 7.09
CA ARG A 388 -23.06 -2.44 7.55
C ARG A 388 -22.99 -2.76 9.04
N ASN A 389 -24.11 -2.54 9.75
CA ASN A 389 -24.25 -2.82 11.17
C ASN A 389 -23.14 -2.23 12.06
N PHE A 390 -22.57 -1.08 11.65
CA PHE A 390 -21.47 -0.38 12.34
C PHE A 390 -20.17 -1.19 12.47
N TRP A 391 -19.97 -2.18 11.61
CA TRP A 391 -18.71 -2.90 11.42
C TRP A 391 -18.21 -2.68 10.02
N PHE A 392 -16.89 -2.56 9.90
CA PHE A 392 -16.26 -2.51 8.60
C PHE A 392 -16.08 -3.94 8.07
N HIS A 393 -16.68 -4.19 6.91
CA HIS A 393 -16.61 -5.45 6.17
C HIS A 393 -15.33 -5.47 5.34
N THR A 394 -14.36 -6.26 5.77
CA THR A 394 -13.05 -6.31 5.09
C THR A 394 -13.09 -7.07 3.77
N GLY A 395 -14.06 -7.96 3.61
CA GLY A 395 -14.12 -8.93 2.52
C GLY A 395 -13.08 -10.04 2.64
N ASP A 396 -12.41 -10.16 3.78
CA ASP A 396 -11.41 -11.18 4.07
C ASP A 396 -12.00 -12.25 5.00
N ALA A 397 -11.87 -13.51 4.62
CA ALA A 397 -12.23 -14.64 5.47
C ALA A 397 -11.10 -14.95 6.46
N GLY A 398 -11.47 -15.24 7.69
CA GLY A 398 -10.51 -15.60 8.73
C GLY A 398 -11.10 -16.48 9.81
N ILE A 399 -10.25 -16.89 10.72
CA ILE A 399 -10.58 -17.67 11.92
C ILE A 399 -9.98 -16.96 13.13
N LYS A 400 -10.71 -16.90 14.23
CA LYS A 400 -10.17 -16.58 15.53
C LYS A 400 -10.00 -17.87 16.32
N GLU A 401 -8.79 -18.17 16.76
CA GLU A 401 -8.50 -19.33 17.60
C GLU A 401 -8.86 -19.05 19.08
N ALA A 402 -9.06 -20.12 19.86
CA ALA A 402 -9.26 -20.02 21.31
C ALA A 402 -8.06 -19.36 22.05
N SER A 403 -6.87 -19.37 21.44
CA SER A 403 -5.66 -18.66 21.90
C SER A 403 -5.74 -17.14 21.73
N GLY A 404 -6.76 -16.65 21.05
CA GLY A 404 -6.94 -15.25 20.66
C GLY A 404 -6.16 -14.82 19.41
N HIS A 405 -5.46 -15.76 18.74
CA HIS A 405 -4.80 -15.48 17.46
C HIS A 405 -5.80 -15.51 16.31
N PHE A 406 -5.53 -14.67 15.31
CA PHE A 406 -6.27 -14.66 14.05
C PHE A 406 -5.45 -15.34 12.96
N VAL A 407 -6.16 -16.06 12.10
CA VAL A 407 -5.61 -16.70 10.89
C VAL A 407 -6.37 -16.14 9.70
N PHE A 408 -5.66 -15.62 8.72
CA PHE A 408 -6.23 -15.26 7.43
C PHE A 408 -6.44 -16.53 6.61
N VAL A 409 -7.62 -16.70 6.02
CA VAL A 409 -7.97 -17.89 5.23
C VAL A 409 -7.90 -17.56 3.74
N ASP A 410 -8.66 -16.54 3.28
CA ASP A 410 -8.70 -16.12 1.88
C ASP A 410 -9.48 -14.80 1.73
N ARG A 411 -9.57 -14.26 0.51
CA ARG A 411 -10.54 -13.23 0.17
C ARG A 411 -11.91 -13.85 -0.10
N ILE A 412 -12.96 -13.23 0.44
CA ILE A 412 -14.34 -13.62 0.13
C ILE A 412 -14.66 -13.34 -1.34
N LYS A 413 -14.01 -12.37 -1.95
CA LYS A 413 -14.15 -12.02 -3.37
C LYS A 413 -12.78 -12.03 -4.07
N ASP A 414 -12.80 -12.27 -5.36
CA ASP A 414 -11.65 -12.56 -6.24
C ASP A 414 -10.61 -11.42 -6.40
N CYS A 415 -9.78 -11.20 -5.42
CA CYS A 415 -8.58 -10.38 -5.60
C CYS A 415 -7.39 -11.28 -5.96
N ILE A 416 -6.64 -10.90 -6.99
CA ILE A 416 -5.44 -11.63 -7.41
C ILE A 416 -4.25 -11.00 -6.71
N ARG A 417 -3.48 -11.79 -5.97
CA ARG A 417 -2.31 -11.31 -5.24
C ARG A 417 -1.02 -11.72 -5.93
N ARG A 418 -0.27 -10.75 -6.45
CA ARG A 418 0.93 -11.03 -7.22
C ARG A 418 2.03 -10.03 -6.96
N ARG A 419 3.23 -10.50 -6.53
CA ARG A 419 4.44 -9.68 -6.30
C ARG A 419 4.23 -8.51 -5.35
N GLY A 420 3.41 -8.73 -4.32
CA GLY A 420 3.06 -7.71 -3.33
C GLY A 420 1.98 -6.73 -3.75
N GLU A 421 1.51 -6.81 -4.99
CA GLU A 421 0.43 -5.97 -5.50
C GLU A 421 -0.91 -6.71 -5.45
N ASN A 422 -1.93 -6.01 -5.01
CA ASN A 422 -3.31 -6.46 -5.13
C ASN A 422 -3.83 -6.03 -6.50
N ILE A 423 -4.13 -7.00 -7.34
CA ILE A 423 -4.61 -6.79 -8.70
C ILE A 423 -6.12 -6.94 -8.71
N SER A 424 -6.81 -5.93 -9.15
CA SER A 424 -8.25 -6.02 -9.40
C SER A 424 -8.51 -6.90 -10.62
N SER A 425 -9.25 -7.98 -10.42
CA SER A 425 -9.71 -8.79 -11.55
C SER A 425 -10.51 -7.96 -12.55
N TYR A 426 -11.30 -6.99 -12.05
CA TYR A 426 -12.05 -6.07 -12.89
C TYR A 426 -11.15 -5.20 -13.79
N GLU A 427 -10.05 -4.65 -13.26
CA GLU A 427 -9.13 -3.82 -14.04
C GLU A 427 -8.47 -4.63 -15.17
N VAL A 428 -8.11 -5.89 -14.90
CA VAL A 428 -7.60 -6.81 -15.93
C VAL A 428 -8.67 -7.08 -16.98
N GLU A 429 -9.90 -7.37 -16.57
CA GLU A 429 -11.02 -7.63 -17.48
C GLU A 429 -11.29 -6.43 -18.38
N GLN A 430 -11.34 -5.20 -17.82
CA GLN A 430 -11.59 -4.00 -18.62
C GLN A 430 -10.52 -3.79 -19.70
N ALA A 431 -9.25 -4.02 -19.39
CA ALA A 431 -8.17 -3.88 -20.37
C ALA A 431 -8.32 -4.82 -21.56
N PHE A 432 -8.92 -5.99 -21.37
CA PHE A 432 -9.22 -6.90 -22.47
C PHE A 432 -10.55 -6.57 -23.17
N LEU A 433 -11.55 -6.09 -22.44
CA LEU A 433 -12.85 -5.69 -23.02
C LEU A 433 -12.76 -4.43 -23.89
N GLU A 434 -11.73 -3.62 -23.74
CA GLU A 434 -11.44 -2.51 -24.67
C GLU A 434 -10.92 -2.97 -26.04
N ILE A 435 -10.60 -4.27 -26.18
CA ILE A 435 -10.15 -4.86 -27.45
C ILE A 435 -11.40 -5.29 -28.23
N PRO A 436 -11.64 -4.76 -29.46
CA PRO A 436 -12.90 -5.00 -30.20
C PRO A 436 -13.21 -6.47 -30.47
N GLU A 437 -12.20 -7.31 -30.54
CA GLU A 437 -12.33 -8.74 -30.78
C GLU A 437 -12.80 -9.54 -29.57
N ILE A 438 -12.83 -8.93 -28.36
CA ILE A 438 -13.20 -9.59 -27.10
C ILE A 438 -14.59 -9.16 -26.66
N THR A 439 -15.45 -10.14 -26.43
CA THR A 439 -16.85 -9.91 -26.02
C THR A 439 -17.07 -10.07 -24.53
N GLU A 440 -16.35 -10.96 -23.87
CA GLU A 440 -16.41 -11.15 -22.41
C GLU A 440 -15.00 -11.50 -21.90
N ALA A 441 -14.72 -11.10 -20.66
CA ALA A 441 -13.46 -11.39 -19.97
C ALA A 441 -13.72 -11.75 -18.51
N ALA A 442 -12.94 -12.69 -17.99
CA ALA A 442 -12.95 -13.08 -16.58
C ALA A 442 -11.51 -13.29 -16.10
N ALA A 443 -11.02 -12.41 -15.23
CA ALA A 443 -9.71 -12.54 -14.63
C ALA A 443 -9.81 -13.16 -13.23
N TYR A 444 -8.87 -14.04 -12.89
CA TYR A 444 -8.84 -14.75 -11.63
C TYR A 444 -7.43 -15.22 -11.27
N ALA A 445 -7.26 -15.54 -9.98
CA ALA A 445 -6.02 -16.05 -9.43
C ALA A 445 -5.81 -17.52 -9.80
N ILE A 446 -4.59 -17.87 -10.15
CA ILE A 446 -4.11 -19.25 -10.24
C ILE A 446 -2.87 -19.38 -9.34
N PRO A 447 -2.79 -20.39 -8.47
CA PRO A 447 -1.64 -20.59 -7.61
C PRO A 447 -0.34 -20.67 -8.42
N ALA A 448 0.67 -19.88 -8.03
CA ALA A 448 1.98 -19.93 -8.68
C ALA A 448 2.65 -21.28 -8.46
N LYS A 449 3.43 -21.76 -9.45
CA LYS A 449 4.24 -22.98 -9.31
C LYS A 449 5.34 -22.75 -8.27
N GLY A 450 5.27 -23.38 -7.12
CA GLY A 450 6.29 -23.26 -6.07
C GLY A 450 5.86 -23.62 -4.64
N GLY A 451 4.59 -23.94 -4.42
CA GLY A 451 4.10 -24.42 -3.12
C GLY A 451 3.39 -23.38 -2.25
N GLU A 452 3.01 -23.75 -1.04
CA GLU A 452 2.34 -22.88 -0.05
C GLU A 452 3.17 -21.62 0.23
N GLY A 453 2.50 -20.46 0.21
CA GLY A 453 3.13 -19.17 0.48
C GLY A 453 3.63 -18.41 -0.75
N MET A 454 3.57 -19.01 -1.94
CA MET A 454 3.77 -18.25 -3.20
C MET A 454 2.49 -17.51 -3.57
N GLU A 455 2.67 -16.28 -4.06
CA GLU A 455 1.56 -15.47 -4.53
C GLU A 455 0.93 -16.06 -5.80
N ASP A 456 -0.28 -15.58 -6.11
CA ASP A 456 -1.00 -16.00 -7.31
C ASP A 456 -0.34 -15.51 -8.61
N GLU A 457 -0.67 -16.18 -9.71
CA GLU A 457 -0.46 -15.68 -11.05
C GLU A 457 -1.80 -15.23 -11.66
N VAL A 458 -1.74 -14.22 -12.50
CA VAL A 458 -2.93 -13.70 -13.19
C VAL A 458 -3.28 -14.62 -14.34
N MET A 459 -4.49 -15.16 -14.34
CA MET A 459 -5.11 -15.84 -15.46
C MET A 459 -6.33 -15.07 -15.95
N VAL A 460 -6.51 -14.96 -17.26
CA VAL A 460 -7.70 -14.38 -17.88
C VAL A 460 -8.32 -15.37 -18.84
N ALA A 461 -9.60 -15.65 -18.64
CA ALA A 461 -10.44 -16.34 -19.61
C ALA A 461 -11.16 -15.29 -20.47
N LEU A 462 -11.26 -15.51 -21.77
CA LEU A 462 -11.81 -14.57 -22.75
C LEU A 462 -12.84 -15.26 -23.64
N MET A 463 -13.92 -14.56 -23.95
CA MET A 463 -14.79 -14.90 -25.07
C MET A 463 -14.52 -13.92 -26.20
N LYS A 464 -14.43 -14.42 -27.42
CA LYS A 464 -14.16 -13.63 -28.61
C LYS A 464 -15.39 -13.49 -29.49
N ASP A 465 -15.41 -12.48 -30.36
CA ASP A 465 -16.35 -12.46 -31.49
C ASP A 465 -16.19 -13.73 -32.34
N GLN A 466 -17.28 -14.26 -32.85
CA GLN A 466 -17.31 -15.55 -33.61
C GLN A 466 -16.35 -15.59 -34.80
N ASN A 467 -16.10 -14.43 -35.41
CA ASN A 467 -15.25 -14.32 -36.60
C ASN A 467 -13.81 -13.88 -36.30
N ALA A 468 -13.51 -13.55 -35.02
CA ALA A 468 -12.20 -13.06 -34.64
C ALA A 468 -11.15 -14.17 -34.61
N ILE A 469 -10.01 -13.91 -35.24
CA ILE A 469 -8.80 -14.74 -35.14
C ILE A 469 -7.94 -14.14 -34.03
N ILE A 470 -7.62 -14.93 -33.04
CA ILE A 470 -6.88 -14.47 -31.86
C ILE A 470 -5.39 -14.79 -32.02
N ASP A 471 -4.56 -13.74 -31.99
CA ASP A 471 -3.14 -13.84 -31.68
C ASP A 471 -2.93 -13.40 -30.22
N TYR A 472 -2.53 -14.31 -29.35
CA TYR A 472 -2.33 -14.06 -27.93
C TYR A 472 -1.26 -13.00 -27.65
N ASN A 473 -0.21 -12.91 -28.48
CA ASN A 473 0.81 -11.88 -28.32
C ASN A 473 0.27 -10.50 -28.67
N ASP A 474 -0.53 -10.38 -29.73
CA ASP A 474 -1.18 -9.14 -30.13
C ASP A 474 -2.21 -8.69 -29.08
N LEU A 475 -3.06 -9.62 -28.62
CA LEU A 475 -3.98 -9.35 -27.50
C LEU A 475 -3.26 -8.80 -26.27
N LEU A 476 -2.16 -9.46 -25.90
CA LEU A 476 -1.38 -9.05 -24.75
C LEU A 476 -0.72 -7.69 -24.95
N LEU A 477 -0.26 -7.37 -26.16
CA LEU A 477 0.29 -6.06 -26.50
C LEU A 477 -0.77 -4.97 -26.39
N LYS A 478 -1.98 -5.21 -26.89
CA LYS A 478 -3.12 -4.28 -26.78
C LYS A 478 -3.50 -4.06 -25.30
N ALA A 479 -3.69 -5.12 -24.53
CA ALA A 479 -4.05 -5.02 -23.10
C ALA A 479 -2.97 -4.34 -22.24
N LYS A 480 -1.68 -4.51 -22.57
CA LYS A 480 -0.55 -3.88 -21.87
C LYS A 480 -0.57 -2.35 -21.88
N VAL A 481 -1.27 -1.75 -22.82
CA VAL A 481 -1.42 -0.28 -22.88
C VAL A 481 -2.12 0.24 -21.63
N ASN A 482 -3.08 -0.55 -21.13
CA ASN A 482 -3.94 -0.19 -20.00
C ASN A 482 -3.63 -0.94 -18.69
N LEU A 483 -2.62 -1.84 -18.71
CA LEU A 483 -2.26 -2.64 -17.54
C LEU A 483 -0.87 -2.28 -16.99
N ALA A 484 -0.80 -2.19 -15.66
CA ALA A 484 0.47 -2.18 -14.97
C ALA A 484 1.23 -3.50 -15.22
N LYS A 485 2.57 -3.44 -15.19
CA LYS A 485 3.42 -4.60 -15.48
C LYS A 485 3.11 -5.82 -14.60
N PHE A 486 2.77 -5.59 -13.34
CA PHE A 486 2.42 -6.66 -12.39
C PHE A 486 1.05 -7.29 -12.68
N ALA A 487 0.12 -6.57 -13.33
CA ALA A 487 -1.23 -7.02 -13.67
C ALA A 487 -1.31 -7.77 -15.01
N ILE A 488 -0.23 -7.82 -15.77
CA ILE A 488 -0.20 -8.52 -17.05
C ILE A 488 -0.41 -10.01 -16.83
N PRO A 489 -1.42 -10.65 -17.49
CA PRO A 489 -1.69 -12.06 -17.31
C PRO A 489 -0.52 -12.95 -17.72
N LYS A 490 -0.28 -13.98 -16.92
CA LYS A 490 0.62 -15.07 -17.27
C LYS A 490 -0.08 -16.13 -18.11
N TYR A 491 -1.37 -16.32 -17.88
CA TYR A 491 -2.17 -17.33 -18.55
C TYR A 491 -3.37 -16.66 -19.22
N ILE A 492 -3.63 -17.06 -20.48
CA ILE A 492 -4.80 -16.62 -21.24
C ILE A 492 -5.48 -17.87 -21.79
N ARG A 493 -6.80 -17.96 -21.62
CA ARG A 493 -7.62 -19.01 -22.18
C ARG A 493 -8.78 -18.40 -22.99
N VAL A 494 -8.94 -18.80 -24.23
CA VAL A 494 -10.11 -18.41 -25.03
C VAL A 494 -11.14 -19.53 -24.94
N MET A 495 -12.36 -19.17 -24.60
CA MET A 495 -13.48 -20.09 -24.38
C MET A 495 -14.65 -19.73 -25.30
N ASP A 496 -15.44 -20.73 -25.67
CA ASP A 496 -16.66 -20.53 -26.46
C ASP A 496 -17.84 -20.10 -25.58
N GLU A 497 -17.86 -20.52 -24.31
CA GLU A 497 -18.90 -20.20 -23.33
C GLU A 497 -18.32 -20.14 -21.90
N PHE A 498 -18.81 -19.18 -21.11
CA PHE A 498 -18.50 -19.10 -19.68
C PHE A 498 -19.51 -19.83 -18.81
N PRO A 499 -19.08 -20.48 -17.70
CA PRO A 499 -19.99 -20.93 -16.68
C PRO A 499 -20.66 -19.71 -16.03
N LYS A 500 -21.97 -19.59 -16.13
CA LYS A 500 -22.74 -18.46 -15.61
C LYS A 500 -23.76 -18.92 -14.58
N THR A 501 -24.12 -18.00 -13.66
CA THR A 501 -25.27 -18.16 -12.78
C THR A 501 -26.56 -17.97 -13.56
N GLN A 502 -27.71 -18.31 -12.95
CA GLN A 502 -29.03 -18.04 -13.54
C GLN A 502 -29.30 -16.56 -13.82
N THR A 503 -28.56 -15.67 -13.14
CA THR A 503 -28.62 -14.20 -13.32
C THR A 503 -27.60 -13.68 -14.32
N GLY A 504 -26.88 -14.55 -15.04
CA GLY A 504 -25.92 -14.19 -16.07
C GLY A 504 -24.52 -13.82 -15.57
N LYS A 505 -24.24 -13.90 -14.27
CA LYS A 505 -22.88 -13.62 -13.72
C LYS A 505 -21.93 -14.79 -13.98
N ILE A 506 -20.72 -14.48 -14.43
CA ILE A 506 -19.65 -15.47 -14.63
C ILE A 506 -19.24 -16.08 -13.29
N GLN A 507 -19.17 -17.41 -13.24
CA GLN A 507 -18.79 -18.18 -12.05
C GLN A 507 -17.27 -18.39 -12.05
N LYS A 508 -16.50 -17.37 -11.62
CA LYS A 508 -15.04 -17.43 -11.59
C LYS A 508 -14.48 -18.56 -10.73
N ASN A 509 -15.19 -18.96 -9.69
CA ASN A 509 -14.81 -20.12 -8.87
C ASN A 509 -14.69 -21.41 -9.71
N LYS A 510 -15.62 -21.65 -10.65
CA LYS A 510 -15.54 -22.81 -11.55
C LYS A 510 -14.34 -22.72 -12.50
N LEU A 511 -14.10 -21.52 -13.05
CA LEU A 511 -12.93 -21.30 -13.91
C LEU A 511 -11.62 -21.53 -13.13
N ARG A 512 -11.58 -21.13 -11.86
CA ARG A 512 -10.43 -21.35 -10.98
C ARG A 512 -10.23 -22.83 -10.65
N GLU A 513 -11.32 -23.57 -10.42
CA GLU A 513 -11.30 -25.02 -10.17
C GLU A 513 -10.77 -25.81 -11.40
N GLU A 514 -11.11 -25.38 -12.63
CA GLU A 514 -10.57 -25.96 -13.86
C GLU A 514 -9.06 -25.73 -14.00
N GLY A 515 -8.57 -24.60 -13.49
CA GLY A 515 -7.16 -24.25 -13.49
C GLY A 515 -6.56 -24.10 -14.90
N ILE A 516 -5.28 -24.48 -15.02
CA ILE A 516 -4.55 -24.47 -16.31
C ILE A 516 -4.93 -25.73 -17.09
N THR A 517 -5.54 -25.54 -18.24
CA THR A 517 -5.98 -26.61 -19.15
C THR A 517 -5.09 -26.69 -20.39
N LEU A 518 -5.27 -27.71 -21.24
CA LEU A 518 -4.45 -27.91 -22.45
C LEU A 518 -4.58 -26.78 -23.48
N ASP A 519 -5.70 -26.06 -23.47
CA ASP A 519 -6.01 -24.92 -24.31
C ASP A 519 -5.57 -23.57 -23.71
N THR A 520 -4.93 -23.59 -22.55
CA THR A 520 -4.40 -22.39 -21.89
C THR A 520 -3.08 -21.97 -22.52
N TRP A 521 -3.05 -20.77 -23.07
CA TRP A 521 -1.81 -20.15 -23.53
C TRP A 521 -1.02 -19.57 -22.35
N GLN A 522 0.29 -19.78 -22.36
CA GLN A 522 1.20 -19.26 -21.34
C GLN A 522 2.11 -18.17 -21.91
N ASN A 523 2.19 -17.05 -21.22
CA ASN A 523 3.14 -16.00 -21.50
C ASN A 523 4.52 -16.36 -20.92
N GLU A 524 5.44 -16.79 -21.77
CA GLU A 524 6.79 -17.20 -21.37
C GLU A 524 7.73 -16.02 -21.03
N LYS A 525 7.29 -14.78 -21.27
CA LYS A 525 8.08 -13.55 -21.06
C LYS A 525 7.89 -12.93 -19.67
N ILE A 526 7.14 -13.60 -18.79
CA ILE A 526 6.82 -13.08 -17.44
C ILE A 526 7.32 -14.03 -16.36
#